data_9eb2841b60d1ee161225f30ed1d23c26
#
_entry.id   9eb2841b60d1ee161225f30ed1d23c26
#
_cell.length_a   1.000
_cell.length_b   1.000
_cell.length_c   1.000
_cell.angle_alpha   90.00
_cell.angle_beta   90.00
_cell.angle_gamma   90.00
#
_symmetry.space_group_name_H-M   'P 1'
#
loop_
_entity.id
_entity.type
_entity.pdbx_description
1 polymer ?
#
loop_
_entity_poly.entity_id
_entity_poly.type
_entity_poly.pdbx_seq_one_letter_code
_entity_poly.pdbx_strand_id
1 'polypeptide(L)'
;LIREFGVFSSFKFLGIIFAVLITLLALPLKFPDKNKNGNKKTTENKATDIPPKKMLKSKSFYALWSTFVIGTIIGLMAIAISGPVAEELINLSSARASLYVSLFAIFNGIGRPIFGALTDKFKVKKTAVISFSLITFASILMVINNSGNPLIYFVAFSIFWLNLGGWLAIAPSATSYFFGKKNYSKNYGYLFTAYGVGAVIGNLFSGSIRDIMGSYKFVFYPTIALSILGIIIALLFLNKEEYN
;
A
#
# COMPACT_ATOMS: atom_id res chain seq x y z
N LEU A 1 -20.92 -18.19 -6.18
CA LEU A 1 -20.04 -19.34 -6.38
C LEU A 1 -19.95 -20.21 -5.12
N ILE A 2 -19.47 -19.69 -3.97
CA ILE A 2 -19.27 -20.48 -2.74
C ILE A 2 -20.59 -21.08 -2.22
N ARG A 3 -21.69 -20.34 -2.29
CA ARG A 3 -23.02 -20.81 -1.85
C ARG A 3 -23.58 -21.92 -2.73
N GLU A 4 -23.26 -21.95 -4.02
CA GLU A 4 -23.81 -22.91 -4.99
C GLU A 4 -22.91 -24.12 -5.21
N PHE A 5 -21.60 -23.93 -5.22
CA PHE A 5 -20.61 -24.94 -5.57
C PHE A 5 -19.75 -25.41 -4.40
N GLY A 6 -19.92 -24.81 -3.23
CA GLY A 6 -19.04 -25.03 -2.08
C GLY A 6 -17.67 -24.37 -2.22
N VAL A 7 -16.91 -24.33 -1.12
CA VAL A 7 -15.61 -23.63 -1.05
C VAL A 7 -14.59 -24.26 -1.99
N PHE A 8 -14.45 -25.59 -1.94
CA PHE A 8 -13.42 -26.32 -2.69
C PHE A 8 -13.58 -26.18 -4.22
N SER A 9 -14.81 -26.36 -4.71
CA SER A 9 -15.11 -26.21 -6.14
C SER A 9 -14.93 -24.78 -6.62
N SER A 10 -15.31 -23.79 -5.81
CA SER A 10 -15.12 -22.36 -6.13
C SER A 10 -13.65 -22.01 -6.29
N PHE A 11 -12.77 -22.47 -5.40
CA PHE A 11 -11.32 -22.26 -5.54
C PHE A 11 -10.73 -22.97 -6.75
N LYS A 12 -11.21 -24.18 -7.06
CA LYS A 12 -10.79 -24.93 -8.24
C LYS A 12 -11.15 -24.20 -9.54
N PHE A 13 -12.38 -23.68 -9.64
CA PHE A 13 -12.82 -22.85 -10.78
C PHE A 13 -12.00 -21.60 -10.94
N LEU A 14 -11.81 -20.84 -9.85
CA LEU A 14 -11.00 -19.63 -9.88
C LEU A 14 -9.55 -19.93 -10.26
N GLY A 15 -8.97 -21.00 -9.75
CA GLY A 15 -7.61 -21.43 -10.09
C GLY A 15 -7.45 -21.73 -11.59
N ILE A 16 -8.40 -22.43 -12.20
CA ILE A 16 -8.39 -22.70 -13.64
C ILE A 16 -8.52 -21.41 -14.45
N ILE A 17 -9.47 -20.54 -14.09
CA ILE A 17 -9.68 -19.25 -14.75
C ILE A 17 -8.40 -18.40 -14.70
N PHE A 18 -7.78 -18.27 -13.53
CA PHE A 18 -6.54 -17.52 -13.38
C PHE A 18 -5.37 -18.13 -14.15
N ALA A 19 -5.23 -19.45 -14.15
CA ALA A 19 -4.20 -20.13 -14.94
C ALA A 19 -4.34 -19.84 -16.43
N VAL A 20 -5.56 -19.92 -16.97
CA VAL A 20 -5.84 -19.61 -18.38
C VAL A 20 -5.57 -18.12 -18.68
N LEU A 21 -6.10 -17.22 -17.85
CA LEU A 21 -5.92 -15.76 -18.05
C LEU A 21 -4.46 -15.35 -17.99
N ILE A 22 -3.71 -15.82 -16.98
CA ILE A 22 -2.29 -15.50 -16.84
C ILE A 22 -1.50 -16.02 -18.03
N THR A 23 -1.77 -17.24 -18.47
CA THR A 23 -1.10 -17.82 -19.64
C THR A 23 -1.39 -17.03 -20.91
N LEU A 24 -2.66 -16.68 -21.18
CA LEU A 24 -3.04 -15.90 -22.36
C LEU A 24 -2.43 -14.50 -22.34
N LEU A 25 -2.42 -13.83 -21.18
CA LEU A 25 -1.83 -12.50 -21.05
C LEU A 25 -0.30 -12.50 -21.08
N ALA A 26 0.34 -13.64 -20.77
CA ALA A 26 1.79 -13.79 -20.86
C ALA A 26 2.30 -14.01 -22.31
N LEU A 27 1.48 -14.59 -23.19
CA LEU A 27 1.87 -14.90 -24.56
C LEU A 27 2.40 -13.69 -25.37
N PRO A 28 1.81 -12.47 -25.31
CA PRO A 28 2.32 -11.31 -26.03
C PRO A 28 3.55 -10.66 -25.37
N LEU A 29 3.97 -11.08 -24.17
CA LEU A 29 5.10 -10.51 -23.48
C LEU A 29 6.41 -10.96 -24.13
N LYS A 30 7.14 -10.02 -24.73
CA LYS A 30 8.48 -10.24 -25.29
C LYS A 30 9.51 -9.49 -24.47
N PHE A 31 10.65 -10.11 -24.24
CA PHE A 31 11.78 -9.39 -23.67
C PHE A 31 12.24 -8.28 -24.62
N PRO A 32 12.56 -7.08 -24.11
CA PRO A 32 13.12 -6.01 -24.94
C PRO A 32 14.40 -6.48 -25.62
N ASP A 33 14.51 -6.31 -26.93
CA ASP A 33 15.73 -6.60 -27.70
C ASP A 33 16.90 -5.76 -27.14
N LYS A 34 17.91 -6.40 -26.63
CA LYS A 34 19.12 -5.74 -26.09
C LYS A 34 19.80 -4.81 -27.10
N ASN A 35 19.63 -5.06 -28.41
CA ASN A 35 20.27 -4.32 -29.48
C ASN A 35 19.52 -3.06 -29.95
N LYS A 36 18.22 -2.87 -29.62
CA LYS A 36 17.48 -1.68 -30.06
C LYS A 36 17.71 -0.43 -29.20
N ASN A 37 18.33 -0.56 -28.03
CA ASN A 37 18.59 0.56 -27.11
C ASN A 37 20.05 1.05 -27.12
N GLY A 38 20.86 0.65 -28.11
CA GLY A 38 22.29 1.02 -28.19
C GLY A 38 22.57 2.50 -28.39
N ASN A 39 21.57 3.36 -28.68
CA ASN A 39 21.82 4.78 -28.98
C ASN A 39 20.84 5.79 -28.32
N LYS A 40 19.96 5.36 -27.44
CA LYS A 40 19.41 6.35 -26.53
C LYS A 40 20.43 6.58 -25.42
N LYS A 41 21.27 7.59 -25.55
CA LYS A 41 21.85 8.31 -24.43
C LYS A 41 20.68 8.81 -23.58
N THR A 42 20.06 7.90 -22.80
CA THR A 42 19.43 8.35 -21.57
C THR A 42 20.52 9.10 -20.87
N THR A 43 20.34 10.39 -20.68
CA THR A 43 21.04 11.16 -19.64
C THR A 43 20.87 10.35 -18.37
N GLU A 44 21.76 9.35 -18.20
CA GLU A 44 21.99 8.71 -16.94
C GLU A 44 22.45 9.84 -16.03
N ASN A 45 21.48 10.48 -15.36
CA ASN A 45 21.80 10.98 -14.06
C ASN A 45 22.50 9.81 -13.40
N LYS A 46 23.80 9.90 -13.21
CA LYS A 46 24.62 8.96 -12.42
C LYS A 46 24.01 8.94 -11.02
N ALA A 47 22.84 8.31 -10.89
CA ALA A 47 22.31 7.91 -9.62
C ALA A 47 23.37 6.96 -9.09
N THR A 48 24.06 7.37 -8.05
CA THR A 48 25.09 6.60 -7.39
C THR A 48 24.45 5.27 -7.02
N ASP A 49 24.86 4.20 -7.76
CA ASP A 49 24.36 2.85 -7.51
C ASP A 49 24.87 2.39 -6.14
N ILE A 50 23.99 2.39 -5.15
CA ILE A 50 24.32 2.15 -3.76
C ILE A 50 24.20 0.66 -3.46
N PRO A 51 25.27 0.01 -2.98
CA PRO A 51 25.21 -1.38 -2.56
C PRO A 51 24.40 -1.53 -1.26
N PRO A 52 23.78 -2.72 -1.03
CA PRO A 52 22.92 -2.97 0.14
C PRO A 52 23.56 -2.61 1.48
N LYS A 53 24.85 -2.96 1.66
CA LYS A 53 25.58 -2.63 2.90
C LYS A 53 25.67 -1.12 3.19
N LYS A 54 25.79 -0.28 2.15
CA LYS A 54 25.83 1.17 2.29
C LYS A 54 24.40 1.72 2.46
N MET A 55 23.42 1.17 1.76
CA MET A 55 22.00 1.52 1.90
C MET A 55 21.51 1.33 3.35
N LEU A 56 21.79 0.18 3.95
CA LEU A 56 21.38 -0.17 5.33
C LEU A 56 22.00 0.74 6.40
N LYS A 57 22.97 1.59 6.05
CA LYS A 57 23.56 2.59 6.95
C LYS A 57 22.99 3.98 6.73
N SER A 58 22.14 4.17 5.72
CA SER A 58 21.62 5.49 5.33
C SER A 58 20.36 5.86 6.11
N LYS A 59 20.22 7.13 6.44
CA LYS A 59 19.00 7.71 7.04
C LYS A 59 17.80 7.59 6.09
N SER A 60 18.03 7.76 4.79
CA SER A 60 17.00 7.64 3.75
C SER A 60 16.38 6.24 3.70
N PHE A 61 17.16 5.18 3.95
CA PHE A 61 16.64 3.82 4.04
C PHE A 61 15.67 3.66 5.22
N TYR A 62 16.07 4.07 6.40
CA TYR A 62 15.22 3.95 7.59
C TYR A 62 13.98 4.82 7.51
N ALA A 63 14.08 6.02 6.94
CA ALA A 63 12.93 6.88 6.69
C ALA A 63 11.94 6.24 5.72
N LEU A 64 12.44 5.69 4.61
CA LEU A 64 11.61 5.02 3.62
C LEU A 64 11.00 3.72 4.18
N TRP A 65 11.80 2.94 4.92
CA TRP A 65 11.36 1.71 5.56
C TRP A 65 10.26 1.98 6.60
N SER A 66 10.46 2.96 7.49
CA SER A 66 9.48 3.32 8.52
C SER A 66 8.19 3.88 7.93
N THR A 67 8.26 4.74 6.92
CA THR A 67 7.06 5.23 6.23
C THR A 67 6.33 4.10 5.51
N PHE A 68 7.04 3.16 4.90
CA PHE A 68 6.43 2.01 4.26
C PHE A 68 5.78 1.06 5.30
N VAL A 69 6.41 0.83 6.47
CA VAL A 69 5.79 0.10 7.60
C VAL A 69 4.49 0.77 8.01
N ILE A 70 4.49 2.08 8.27
CA ILE A 70 3.28 2.81 8.68
C ILE A 70 2.17 2.70 7.63
N GLY A 71 2.50 2.93 6.35
CA GLY A 71 1.54 2.82 5.26
C GLY A 71 0.94 1.42 5.13
N THR A 72 1.74 0.37 5.33
CA THR A 72 1.29 -1.03 5.26
C THR A 72 0.54 -1.47 6.52
N ILE A 73 0.93 -1.03 7.73
CA ILE A 73 0.14 -1.25 8.94
C ILE A 73 -1.30 -0.78 8.71
N ILE A 74 -1.45 0.48 8.31
CA ILE A 74 -2.77 1.10 8.14
C ILE A 74 -3.56 0.44 7.01
N GLY A 75 -2.91 0.20 5.88
CA GLY A 75 -3.58 -0.36 4.71
C GLY A 75 -4.02 -1.82 4.92
N LEU A 76 -3.17 -2.67 5.49
CA LEU A 76 -3.50 -4.08 5.73
C LEU A 76 -4.50 -4.24 6.89
N MET A 77 -4.37 -3.40 7.92
CA MET A 77 -5.37 -3.28 8.97
C MET A 77 -6.74 -2.91 8.38
N ALA A 78 -6.81 -1.89 7.52
CA ALA A 78 -8.06 -1.48 6.89
C ALA A 78 -8.68 -2.61 6.04
N ILE A 79 -7.87 -3.41 5.34
CA ILE A 79 -8.38 -4.61 4.65
C ILE A 79 -9.02 -5.57 5.64
N ALA A 80 -8.31 -5.90 6.71
CA ALA A 80 -8.78 -6.89 7.70
C ALA A 80 -10.09 -6.48 8.37
N ILE A 81 -10.26 -5.19 8.68
CA ILE A 81 -11.43 -4.70 9.41
C ILE A 81 -12.56 -4.16 8.49
N SER A 82 -12.39 -4.14 7.16
CA SER A 82 -13.40 -3.59 6.25
C SER A 82 -14.78 -4.22 6.45
N GLY A 83 -14.87 -5.55 6.42
CA GLY A 83 -16.13 -6.27 6.66
C GLY A 83 -16.69 -6.03 8.07
N PRO A 84 -15.91 -6.34 9.12
CA PRO A 84 -16.33 -6.11 10.51
C PRO A 84 -16.80 -4.69 10.81
N VAL A 85 -16.13 -3.66 10.32
CA VAL A 85 -16.56 -2.26 10.48
C VAL A 85 -17.87 -1.98 9.77
N ALA A 86 -18.07 -2.54 8.56
CA ALA A 86 -19.33 -2.41 7.84
C ALA A 86 -20.51 -3.00 8.62
N GLU A 87 -20.30 -4.12 9.27
CA GLU A 87 -21.34 -4.79 10.07
C GLU A 87 -21.53 -4.13 11.44
N GLU A 88 -20.45 -3.85 12.19
CA GLU A 88 -20.53 -3.34 13.56
C GLU A 88 -20.87 -1.84 13.64
N LEU A 89 -20.22 -0.99 12.83
CA LEU A 89 -20.38 0.47 12.95
C LEU A 89 -21.39 1.05 11.96
N ILE A 90 -21.57 0.40 10.81
CA ILE A 90 -22.43 0.90 9.74
C ILE A 90 -23.76 0.14 9.69
N ASN A 91 -23.88 -0.97 10.42
CA ASN A 91 -25.05 -1.84 10.48
C ASN A 91 -25.47 -2.40 9.10
N LEU A 92 -24.50 -2.70 8.24
CA LEU A 92 -24.74 -3.34 6.95
C LEU A 92 -24.91 -4.84 7.13
N SER A 93 -25.78 -5.44 6.33
CA SER A 93 -25.81 -6.91 6.24
C SER A 93 -24.51 -7.47 5.65
N SER A 94 -24.12 -8.70 6.03
CA SER A 94 -22.89 -9.34 5.53
C SER A 94 -22.81 -9.39 4.00
N ALA A 95 -23.95 -9.51 3.30
CA ALA A 95 -23.99 -9.45 1.84
C ALA A 95 -23.60 -8.06 1.30
N ARG A 96 -24.08 -6.99 1.91
CA ARG A 96 -23.71 -5.61 1.53
C ARG A 96 -22.27 -5.31 1.93
N ALA A 97 -21.83 -5.73 3.12
CA ALA A 97 -20.44 -5.59 3.55
C ALA A 97 -19.47 -6.23 2.55
N SER A 98 -19.75 -7.46 2.11
CA SER A 98 -18.94 -8.16 1.10
C SER A 98 -18.90 -7.43 -0.24
N LEU A 99 -20.00 -6.80 -0.65
CA LEU A 99 -20.04 -5.99 -1.87
C LEU A 99 -19.11 -4.77 -1.76
N TYR A 100 -19.18 -4.03 -0.64
CA TYR A 100 -18.28 -2.89 -0.39
C TYR A 100 -16.81 -3.31 -0.40
N VAL A 101 -16.46 -4.41 0.26
CA VAL A 101 -15.09 -4.94 0.27
C VAL A 101 -14.60 -5.27 -1.15
N SER A 102 -15.47 -5.84 -1.97
CA SER A 102 -15.15 -6.11 -3.38
C SER A 102 -14.89 -4.84 -4.18
N LEU A 103 -15.66 -3.77 -3.93
CA LEU A 103 -15.43 -2.47 -4.55
C LEU A 103 -14.12 -1.83 -4.09
N PHE A 104 -13.75 -1.97 -2.81
CA PHE A 104 -12.49 -1.44 -2.30
C PHE A 104 -11.27 -2.08 -2.96
N ALA A 105 -11.36 -3.35 -3.40
CA ALA A 105 -10.29 -4.01 -4.14
C ALA A 105 -9.93 -3.27 -5.45
N ILE A 106 -10.93 -2.65 -6.09
CA ILE A 106 -10.73 -1.81 -7.29
C ILE A 106 -9.83 -0.60 -6.93
N PHE A 107 -10.12 0.08 -5.81
CA PHE A 107 -9.32 1.22 -5.35
C PHE A 107 -7.88 0.82 -5.03
N ASN A 108 -7.65 -0.37 -4.45
CA ASN A 108 -6.30 -0.89 -4.25
C ASN A 108 -5.56 -1.09 -5.58
N GLY A 109 -6.24 -1.66 -6.58
CA GLY A 109 -5.67 -1.83 -7.92
C GLY A 109 -5.31 -0.49 -8.58
N ILE A 110 -6.25 0.47 -8.57
CA ILE A 110 -6.10 1.80 -9.18
C ILE A 110 -5.07 2.66 -8.40
N GLY A 111 -4.89 2.42 -7.12
CA GLY A 111 -3.91 3.11 -6.29
C GLY A 111 -2.49 3.02 -6.84
N ARG A 112 -2.11 1.87 -7.42
CA ARG A 112 -0.76 1.66 -7.99
C ARG A 112 -0.45 2.64 -9.13
N PRO A 113 -1.22 2.72 -10.23
CA PRO A 113 -0.94 3.67 -11.29
C PRO A 113 -1.07 5.13 -10.85
N ILE A 114 -2.04 5.46 -9.98
CA ILE A 114 -2.21 6.83 -9.47
C ILE A 114 -0.97 7.28 -8.69
N PHE A 115 -0.56 6.53 -7.67
CA PHE A 115 0.60 6.90 -6.86
C PHE A 115 1.93 6.73 -7.59
N GLY A 116 2.01 5.83 -8.58
CA GLY A 116 3.13 5.78 -9.51
C GLY A 116 3.28 7.11 -10.26
N ALA A 117 2.24 7.57 -10.93
CA ALA A 117 2.22 8.85 -11.63
C ALA A 117 2.47 10.05 -10.70
N LEU A 118 1.91 10.05 -9.48
CA LEU A 118 2.17 11.09 -8.49
C LEU A 118 3.65 11.09 -8.07
N THR A 119 4.27 9.92 -7.93
CA THR A 119 5.69 9.81 -7.55
C THR A 119 6.59 10.32 -8.66
N ASP A 120 6.26 10.06 -9.92
CA ASP A 120 6.99 10.58 -11.06
C ASP A 120 6.89 12.12 -11.15
N LYS A 121 5.70 12.67 -10.90
CA LYS A 121 5.43 14.11 -10.98
C LYS A 121 5.95 14.89 -9.77
N PHE A 122 5.66 14.45 -8.55
CA PHE A 122 5.90 15.21 -7.32
C PHE A 122 7.08 14.71 -6.49
N LYS A 123 7.77 13.65 -6.92
CA LYS A 123 8.83 12.96 -6.20
C LYS A 123 8.31 12.23 -4.95
N VAL A 124 9.15 11.34 -4.42
CA VAL A 124 8.82 10.43 -3.29
C VAL A 124 8.29 11.16 -2.06
N LYS A 125 9.01 12.20 -1.62
CA LYS A 125 8.68 12.96 -0.40
C LYS A 125 7.26 13.55 -0.43
N LYS A 126 6.93 14.29 -1.50
CA LYS A 126 5.61 14.92 -1.62
C LYS A 126 4.50 13.88 -1.77
N THR A 127 4.75 12.81 -2.51
CA THR A 127 3.79 11.73 -2.69
C THR A 127 3.49 11.00 -1.38
N ALA A 128 4.52 10.74 -0.55
CA ALA A 128 4.33 10.17 0.78
C ALA A 128 3.50 11.09 1.69
N VAL A 129 3.76 12.41 1.69
CA VAL A 129 2.97 13.37 2.44
C VAL A 129 1.52 13.39 1.98
N ILE A 130 1.26 13.40 0.66
CA ILE A 130 -0.12 13.32 0.10
C ILE A 130 -0.80 12.03 0.58
N SER A 131 -0.10 10.89 0.49
CA SER A 131 -0.63 9.60 0.94
C SER A 131 -1.07 9.66 2.41
N PHE A 132 -0.18 10.07 3.31
CA PHE A 132 -0.50 10.14 4.73
C PHE A 132 -1.54 11.20 5.06
N SER A 133 -1.60 12.33 4.35
CA SER A 133 -2.67 13.32 4.52
C SER A 133 -4.04 12.75 4.15
N LEU A 134 -4.12 11.97 3.07
CA LEU A 134 -5.35 11.26 2.70
C LEU A 134 -5.75 10.23 3.75
N ILE A 135 -4.78 9.47 4.30
CA ILE A 135 -5.03 8.51 5.38
C ILE A 135 -5.53 9.22 6.63
N THR A 136 -4.92 10.35 7.02
CA THR A 136 -5.37 11.17 8.16
C THR A 136 -6.80 11.64 7.96
N PHE A 137 -7.12 12.16 6.78
CA PHE A 137 -8.45 12.60 6.42
C PHE A 137 -9.47 11.45 6.51
N ALA A 138 -9.17 10.29 5.93
CA ALA A 138 -10.05 9.12 5.98
C ALA A 138 -10.28 8.64 7.43
N SER A 139 -9.24 8.67 8.27
CA SER A 139 -9.34 8.30 9.69
C SER A 139 -10.23 9.26 10.46
N ILE A 140 -10.09 10.58 10.23
CA ILE A 140 -10.96 11.60 10.83
C ILE A 140 -12.42 11.39 10.40
N LEU A 141 -12.69 11.11 9.12
CA LEU A 141 -14.03 10.79 8.64
C LEU A 141 -14.66 9.63 9.41
N MET A 142 -13.88 8.57 9.69
CA MET A 142 -14.39 7.43 10.46
C MET A 142 -14.62 7.77 11.94
N VAL A 143 -13.79 8.61 12.54
CA VAL A 143 -13.96 9.06 13.93
C VAL A 143 -15.25 9.88 14.09
N ILE A 144 -15.56 10.77 13.15
CA ILE A 144 -16.75 11.63 13.21
C ILE A 144 -18.03 10.93 12.71
N ASN A 145 -17.92 9.75 12.10
CA ASN A 145 -19.07 9.00 11.58
C ASN A 145 -19.87 8.30 12.71
N ASN A 146 -20.43 9.08 13.62
CA ASN A 146 -21.22 8.56 14.74
C ASN A 146 -22.58 8.00 14.32
N SER A 147 -23.12 8.48 13.20
CA SER A 147 -24.42 8.05 12.66
C SER A 147 -24.36 6.74 11.86
N GLY A 148 -23.16 6.17 11.67
CA GLY A 148 -23.00 4.98 10.85
C GLY A 148 -23.31 5.21 9.36
N ASN A 149 -23.01 6.41 8.83
CA ASN A 149 -23.31 6.76 7.43
C ASN A 149 -22.49 5.89 6.46
N PRO A 150 -23.16 5.09 5.58
CA PRO A 150 -22.45 4.22 4.64
C PRO A 150 -21.61 4.96 3.60
N LEU A 151 -21.95 6.19 3.24
CA LEU A 151 -21.18 6.98 2.27
C LEU A 151 -19.84 7.41 2.86
N ILE A 152 -19.83 7.86 4.13
CA ILE A 152 -18.58 8.22 4.83
C ILE A 152 -17.68 7.00 4.94
N TYR A 153 -18.22 5.85 5.32
CA TYR A 153 -17.49 4.59 5.36
C TYR A 153 -16.92 4.24 3.99
N PHE A 154 -17.72 4.31 2.91
CA PHE A 154 -17.26 4.02 1.56
C PHE A 154 -16.09 4.90 1.14
N VAL A 155 -16.20 6.22 1.34
CA VAL A 155 -15.14 7.16 0.99
C VAL A 155 -13.86 6.89 1.80
N ALA A 156 -13.98 6.72 3.11
CA ALA A 156 -12.83 6.51 3.99
C ALA A 156 -12.09 5.22 3.64
N PHE A 157 -12.81 4.10 3.50
CA PHE A 157 -12.17 2.81 3.19
C PHE A 157 -11.64 2.75 1.75
N SER A 158 -12.29 3.40 0.79
CA SER A 158 -11.73 3.57 -0.56
C SER A 158 -10.37 4.26 -0.52
N ILE A 159 -10.21 5.30 0.32
CA ILE A 159 -8.93 6.00 0.51
C ILE A 159 -7.89 5.08 1.16
N PHE A 160 -8.22 4.29 2.20
CA PHE A 160 -7.28 3.36 2.82
C PHE A 160 -6.77 2.31 1.83
N TRP A 161 -7.67 1.68 1.07
CA TRP A 161 -7.31 0.68 0.08
C TRP A 161 -6.51 1.27 -1.08
N LEU A 162 -6.88 2.46 -1.56
CA LEU A 162 -6.13 3.21 -2.56
C LEU A 162 -4.68 3.46 -2.11
N ASN A 163 -4.49 3.87 -0.85
CA ASN A 163 -3.18 4.15 -0.30
C ASN A 163 -2.31 2.90 -0.12
N LEU A 164 -2.89 1.75 0.25
CA LEU A 164 -2.13 0.51 0.29
C LEU A 164 -1.60 0.13 -1.10
N GLY A 165 -2.46 0.20 -2.13
CA GLY A 165 -2.02 0.05 -3.52
C GLY A 165 -0.95 1.06 -3.90
N GLY A 166 -1.10 2.30 -3.44
CA GLY A 166 -0.16 3.40 -3.63
C GLY A 166 1.22 3.10 -3.05
N TRP A 167 1.31 2.60 -1.83
CA TRP A 167 2.59 2.25 -1.21
C TRP A 167 3.32 1.12 -1.95
N LEU A 168 2.59 0.20 -2.59
CA LEU A 168 3.18 -0.82 -3.46
C LEU A 168 3.76 -0.27 -4.78
N ALA A 169 3.47 1.00 -5.11
CA ALA A 169 4.10 1.72 -6.22
C ALA A 169 5.17 2.72 -5.74
N ILE A 170 4.93 3.42 -4.62
CA ILE A 170 5.88 4.39 -4.05
C ILE A 170 7.17 3.69 -3.65
N ALA A 171 7.10 2.57 -2.94
CA ALA A 171 8.27 1.88 -2.38
C ALA A 171 9.28 1.41 -3.45
N PRO A 172 8.89 0.71 -4.54
CA PRO A 172 9.80 0.35 -5.61
C PRO A 172 10.35 1.57 -6.37
N SER A 173 9.52 2.57 -6.65
CA SER A 173 9.95 3.81 -7.30
C SER A 173 10.97 4.57 -6.45
N ALA A 174 10.71 4.69 -5.15
CA ALA A 174 11.62 5.31 -4.20
C ALA A 174 12.95 4.56 -4.06
N THR A 175 12.93 3.24 -4.06
CA THR A 175 14.15 2.41 -4.03
C THR A 175 15.04 2.72 -5.22
N SER A 176 14.47 2.76 -6.42
CA SER A 176 15.21 3.09 -7.64
C SER A 176 15.72 4.54 -7.61
N TYR A 177 14.91 5.47 -7.11
CA TYR A 177 15.25 6.90 -7.05
C TYR A 177 16.37 7.21 -6.05
N PHE A 178 16.34 6.61 -4.84
CA PHE A 178 17.32 6.88 -3.79
C PHE A 178 18.59 6.07 -3.95
N PHE A 179 18.49 4.78 -4.36
CA PHE A 179 19.59 3.84 -4.27
C PHE A 179 20.09 3.32 -5.63
N GLY A 180 19.50 3.78 -6.74
CA GLY A 180 19.91 3.40 -8.09
C GLY A 180 19.36 2.05 -8.55
N LYS A 181 19.72 1.67 -9.79
CA LYS A 181 19.14 0.50 -10.46
C LYS A 181 20.02 -0.75 -10.40
N LYS A 182 21.34 -0.61 -10.25
CA LYS A 182 22.31 -1.73 -10.30
C LYS A 182 22.05 -2.79 -9.26
N ASN A 183 21.77 -2.38 -8.03
CA ASN A 183 21.50 -3.27 -6.90
C ASN A 183 20.02 -3.31 -6.52
N TYR A 184 19.12 -2.89 -7.42
CA TYR A 184 17.70 -2.68 -7.14
C TYR A 184 17.03 -3.89 -6.47
N SER A 185 17.16 -5.08 -7.03
CA SER A 185 16.49 -6.28 -6.52
C SER A 185 16.87 -6.60 -5.07
N LYS A 186 18.16 -6.46 -4.73
CA LYS A 186 18.63 -6.68 -3.35
C LYS A 186 18.17 -5.56 -2.42
N ASN A 187 18.27 -4.31 -2.84
CA ASN A 187 17.87 -3.13 -2.07
C ASN A 187 16.35 -3.13 -1.79
N TYR A 188 15.56 -3.44 -2.82
CA TYR A 188 14.11 -3.56 -2.66
C TYR A 188 13.70 -4.74 -1.79
N GLY A 189 14.41 -5.87 -1.86
CA GLY A 189 14.17 -7.02 -0.98
C GLY A 189 14.31 -6.64 0.51
N TYR A 190 15.35 -5.90 0.88
CA TYR A 190 15.49 -5.38 2.25
C TYR A 190 14.38 -4.38 2.59
N LEU A 191 14.04 -3.48 1.69
CA LEU A 191 12.96 -2.52 1.93
C LEU A 191 11.61 -3.22 2.10
N PHE A 192 11.34 -4.26 1.32
CA PHE A 192 10.07 -4.98 1.32
C PHE A 192 9.80 -5.75 2.62
N THR A 193 10.81 -5.96 3.48
CA THR A 193 10.59 -6.47 4.85
C THR A 193 9.63 -5.59 5.65
N ALA A 194 9.56 -4.28 5.34
CA ALA A 194 8.60 -3.34 5.92
C ALA A 194 7.15 -3.79 5.72
N TYR A 195 6.83 -4.37 4.55
CA TYR A 195 5.50 -4.89 4.27
C TYR A 195 5.13 -6.06 5.19
N GLY A 196 6.06 -6.99 5.40
CA GLY A 196 5.86 -8.12 6.32
C GLY A 196 5.66 -7.67 7.78
N VAL A 197 6.48 -6.72 8.24
CA VAL A 197 6.33 -6.12 9.57
C VAL A 197 4.97 -5.42 9.70
N GLY A 198 4.59 -4.64 8.68
CA GLY A 198 3.29 -3.97 8.64
C GLY A 198 2.11 -4.94 8.66
N ALA A 199 2.22 -6.08 7.97
CA ALA A 199 1.18 -7.11 7.95
C ALA A 199 0.94 -7.73 9.35
N VAL A 200 2.02 -8.09 10.04
CA VAL A 200 1.91 -8.67 11.38
C VAL A 200 1.33 -7.66 12.37
N ILE A 201 1.91 -6.46 12.42
CA ILE A 201 1.49 -5.43 13.38
C ILE A 201 0.05 -4.98 13.08
N GLY A 202 -0.29 -4.69 11.82
CA GLY A 202 -1.60 -4.15 11.44
C GLY A 202 -2.76 -5.09 11.81
N ASN A 203 -2.59 -6.38 11.53
CA ASN A 203 -3.62 -7.38 11.84
C ASN A 203 -3.78 -7.61 13.35
N LEU A 204 -2.68 -7.77 14.09
CA LEU A 204 -2.72 -7.96 15.53
C LEU A 204 -3.28 -6.73 16.25
N PHE A 205 -2.87 -5.54 15.82
CA PHE A 205 -3.25 -4.29 16.45
C PHE A 205 -4.75 -4.00 16.35
N SER A 206 -5.35 -4.23 15.19
CA SER A 206 -6.78 -3.97 14.99
C SER A 206 -7.68 -4.90 15.83
N GLY A 207 -7.32 -6.18 15.90
CA GLY A 207 -8.03 -7.14 16.76
C GLY A 207 -7.92 -6.80 18.24
N SER A 208 -6.69 -6.55 18.71
CA SER A 208 -6.43 -6.20 20.11
C SER A 208 -7.17 -4.93 20.56
N ILE A 209 -7.20 -3.88 19.73
CA ILE A 209 -7.94 -2.66 20.08
C ILE A 209 -9.43 -2.94 20.20
N ARG A 210 -10.01 -3.67 19.26
CA ARG A 210 -11.43 -4.03 19.30
C ARG A 210 -11.76 -4.83 20.57
N ASP A 211 -10.90 -5.80 20.92
CA ASP A 211 -11.12 -6.67 22.08
C ASP A 211 -11.01 -5.91 23.42
N ILE A 212 -10.08 -4.95 23.50
CA ILE A 212 -9.87 -4.15 24.71
C ILE A 212 -10.88 -3.02 24.85
N MET A 213 -11.15 -2.32 23.74
CA MET A 213 -11.98 -1.09 23.73
C MET A 213 -13.44 -1.34 23.39
N GLY A 214 -13.79 -2.57 22.99
CA GLY A 214 -15.15 -2.98 22.67
C GLY A 214 -15.69 -2.52 21.32
N SER A 215 -14.94 -1.76 20.52
CA SER A 215 -15.38 -1.28 19.20
C SER A 215 -14.22 -0.99 18.25
N TYR A 216 -14.43 -1.25 16.94
CA TYR A 216 -13.50 -0.87 15.88
C TYR A 216 -13.34 0.65 15.71
N LYS A 217 -14.24 1.47 16.24
CA LYS A 217 -14.11 2.92 16.16
C LYS A 217 -12.79 3.42 16.74
N PHE A 218 -12.33 2.80 17.82
CA PHE A 218 -11.10 3.19 18.51
C PHE A 218 -9.83 2.92 17.70
N VAL A 219 -9.89 2.10 16.66
CA VAL A 219 -8.75 1.83 15.75
C VAL A 219 -8.34 3.08 14.98
N PHE A 220 -9.27 3.98 14.68
CA PHE A 220 -8.99 5.17 13.86
C PHE A 220 -8.19 6.25 14.60
N TYR A 221 -8.21 6.31 15.93
CA TYR A 221 -7.40 7.27 16.69
C TYR A 221 -5.89 7.01 16.55
N PRO A 222 -5.36 5.82 16.84
CA PRO A 222 -3.95 5.54 16.58
C PRO A 222 -3.59 5.58 15.10
N THR A 223 -4.55 5.32 14.19
CA THR A 223 -4.31 5.49 12.75
C THR A 223 -4.04 6.96 12.38
N ILE A 224 -4.75 7.92 12.99
CA ILE A 224 -4.44 9.36 12.86
C ILE A 224 -3.03 9.64 13.37
N ALA A 225 -2.69 9.16 14.57
CA ALA A 225 -1.36 9.41 15.15
C ALA A 225 -0.23 8.83 14.28
N LEU A 226 -0.39 7.60 13.78
CA LEU A 226 0.58 6.96 12.89
C LEU A 226 0.71 7.68 11.54
N SER A 227 -0.40 8.14 10.95
CA SER A 227 -0.35 8.87 9.68
C SER A 227 0.32 10.24 9.83
N ILE A 228 0.07 10.96 10.93
CA ILE A 228 0.77 12.20 11.25
C ILE A 228 2.28 11.94 11.46
N LEU A 229 2.64 10.88 12.19
CA LEU A 229 4.03 10.45 12.33
C LEU A 229 4.66 10.16 10.96
N GLY A 230 3.93 9.49 10.08
CA GLY A 230 4.36 9.25 8.69
C GLY A 230 4.62 10.56 7.91
N ILE A 231 3.77 11.57 8.07
CA ILE A 231 3.98 12.91 7.48
C ILE A 231 5.28 13.53 8.03
N ILE A 232 5.47 13.50 9.35
CA ILE A 232 6.66 14.09 10.00
C ILE A 232 7.93 13.39 9.51
N ILE A 233 7.96 12.06 9.49
CA ILE A 233 9.11 11.30 8.98
C ILE A 233 9.36 11.64 7.50
N ALA A 234 8.31 11.71 6.68
CA ALA A 234 8.44 12.04 5.27
C ALA A 234 9.00 13.45 5.05
N LEU A 235 8.54 14.43 5.81
CA LEU A 235 8.99 15.82 5.70
C LEU A 235 10.43 16.01 6.16
N LEU A 236 10.85 15.35 7.22
CA LEU A 236 12.17 15.57 7.83
C LEU A 236 13.26 14.69 7.17
N PHE A 237 12.94 13.43 6.84
CA PHE A 237 13.96 12.42 6.53
C PHE A 237 13.87 11.81 5.12
N LEU A 238 12.75 11.93 4.38
CA LEU A 238 12.67 11.45 3.01
C LEU A 238 13.35 12.42 2.03
N ASN A 239 14.65 12.57 2.17
CA ASN A 239 15.49 13.34 1.27
C ASN A 239 16.49 12.41 0.59
N LYS A 240 16.90 12.75 -0.64
CA LYS A 240 17.98 12.05 -1.32
C LYS A 240 19.31 12.46 -0.65
N GLU A 241 20.01 11.51 -0.08
CA GLU A 241 21.36 11.74 0.45
C GLU A 241 22.36 11.84 -0.69
N GLU A 242 23.30 12.77 -0.60
CA GLU A 242 24.49 12.79 -1.44
C GLU A 242 25.50 11.83 -0.80
N TYR A 243 25.76 10.72 -1.47
CA TYR A 243 26.74 9.73 -1.02
C TYR A 243 28.09 10.10 -1.65
N ASN A 244 28.93 10.74 -0.88
CA ASN A 244 30.37 10.93 -1.19
C ASN A 244 31.15 9.63 -1.06
#